data_0eb11a4980bdf2978eb02014779dc7d3
#
_entry.id   0eb11a4980bdf2978eb02014779dc7d3
#
_cell.length_a   1.000
_cell.length_b   1.000
_cell.length_c   1.000
_cell.angle_alpha   90.00
_cell.angle_beta   90.00
_cell.angle_gamma   90.00
#
_symmetry.space_group_name_H-M   'P 1'
#
loop_
_entity.id
_entity.type
_entity.pdbx_description
1 polymer ?
#
loop_
_entity_poly.entity_id
_entity_poly.type
_entity_poly.pdbx_seq_one_letter_code
_entity_poly.pdbx_strand_id
1 'polypeptide(L)'
;MTCTVYFKRFARVRNLLPLLPLVFLLTLVSCGPETILLRPNLDSPSQHVDNGYKLMAYGKTDAAVREFKRSIELDAEYAPAYVGLGIVYGIKGDLAQGRALMEQAKALAKNEEQKKEVEMGFERLDYIEKGN
;
A
#
# COMPACT_ATOMS: atom_id res chain seq x y z
N MET A 1 61.15 12.76 3.47
CA MET A 1 60.85 14.07 2.83
C MET A 1 59.44 14.13 2.30
N THR A 2 58.42 13.87 3.09
CA THR A 2 57.00 13.80 2.60
C THR A 2 55.95 14.41 3.53
N CYS A 3 56.37 15.10 4.61
CA CYS A 3 55.43 15.66 5.57
C CYS A 3 55.05 17.14 5.35
N THR A 4 55.77 17.85 4.46
CA THR A 4 55.60 19.30 4.31
C THR A 4 54.53 19.69 3.27
N VAL A 5 54.10 18.76 2.42
CA VAL A 5 53.15 19.06 1.32
C VAL A 5 51.68 18.97 1.84
N TYR A 6 51.40 18.19 2.88
CA TYR A 6 50.05 18.06 3.44
C TYR A 6 49.60 19.28 4.24
N PHE A 7 50.54 20.02 4.85
CA PHE A 7 50.20 21.15 5.71
C PHE A 7 49.78 22.42 4.94
N LYS A 8 50.23 22.58 3.67
CA LYS A 8 49.87 23.75 2.83
C LYS A 8 48.45 23.65 2.24
N ARG A 9 47.86 22.46 2.17
CA ARG A 9 46.50 22.30 1.64
C ARG A 9 45.43 22.57 2.68
N PHE A 10 45.74 22.44 4.00
CA PHE A 10 44.82 22.71 5.09
C PHE A 10 44.57 24.21 5.34
N ALA A 11 45.51 25.08 4.94
CA ALA A 11 45.35 26.51 5.17
C ALA A 11 44.30 27.18 4.29
N ARG A 12 43.87 26.51 3.18
CA ARG A 12 42.89 27.09 2.24
C ARG A 12 41.43 26.78 2.64
N VAL A 13 41.22 25.85 3.59
CA VAL A 13 39.88 25.47 4.08
C VAL A 13 39.39 26.37 5.21
N ARG A 14 40.32 27.17 5.82
CA ARG A 14 39.97 28.02 6.98
C ARG A 14 39.03 29.19 6.64
N ASN A 15 38.97 29.59 5.35
CA ASN A 15 38.06 30.63 4.91
C ASN A 15 36.66 30.13 4.52
N LEU A 16 36.43 28.78 4.51
CA LEU A 16 35.13 28.17 4.24
C LEU A 16 34.39 27.82 5.54
N LEU A 17 35.06 27.98 6.71
CA LEU A 17 34.47 27.65 8.03
C LEU A 17 33.18 28.45 8.35
N PRO A 18 33.03 29.73 7.96
CA PRO A 18 31.80 30.47 8.21
C PRO A 18 30.61 30.05 7.33
N LEU A 19 30.85 29.29 6.22
CA LEU A 19 29.79 28.79 5.35
C LEU A 19 29.23 27.44 5.76
N LEU A 20 29.94 26.69 6.62
CA LEU A 20 29.53 25.38 7.13
C LEU A 20 28.19 25.43 7.89
N PRO A 21 27.93 26.41 8.80
CA PRO A 21 26.65 26.47 9.50
C PRO A 21 25.48 26.84 8.55
N LEU A 22 25.76 27.63 7.49
CA LEU A 22 24.74 28.00 6.51
C LEU A 22 24.34 26.80 5.65
N VAL A 23 25.30 25.96 5.22
CA VAL A 23 25.04 24.72 4.48
C VAL A 23 24.32 23.70 5.37
N PHE A 24 24.69 23.59 6.65
CA PHE A 24 24.03 22.71 7.59
C PHE A 24 22.59 23.16 7.90
N LEU A 25 22.36 24.47 7.97
CA LEU A 25 21.01 25.03 8.14
C LEU A 25 20.11 24.78 6.91
N LEU A 26 20.68 24.85 5.71
CA LEU A 26 19.97 24.56 4.46
C LEU A 26 19.61 23.07 4.31
N THR A 27 20.46 22.16 4.82
CA THR A 27 20.16 20.72 4.81
C THR A 27 19.07 20.32 5.79
N LEU A 28 18.94 21.06 6.92
CA LEU A 28 17.87 20.82 7.89
C LEU A 28 16.49 21.28 7.40
N VAL A 29 16.44 22.27 6.49
CA VAL A 29 15.18 22.73 5.89
C VAL A 29 14.72 21.80 4.78
N SER A 30 15.61 20.99 4.20
CA SER A 30 15.26 20.02 3.12
C SER A 30 14.63 18.73 3.65
N CYS A 31 14.66 18.47 4.97
CA CYS A 31 13.92 17.38 5.61
C CYS A 31 12.64 17.92 6.27
N GLY A 32 11.87 18.74 5.53
CA GLY A 32 10.49 19.01 5.90
C GLY A 32 9.73 17.69 5.97
N PRO A 33 8.78 17.49 6.91
CA PRO A 33 7.86 16.39 6.81
C PRO A 33 7.18 16.54 5.45
N GLU A 34 7.57 15.71 4.50
CA GLU A 34 6.80 15.50 3.27
C GLU A 34 5.40 15.19 3.77
N THR A 35 4.57 16.19 3.75
CA THR A 35 3.24 16.12 4.31
C THR A 35 2.50 15.04 3.54
N ILE A 36 2.30 13.91 4.18
CA ILE A 36 1.33 12.86 3.82
C ILE A 36 -0.01 13.49 3.37
N LEU A 37 -0.26 14.74 3.75
CA LEU A 37 -1.41 15.57 3.40
C LEU A 37 -1.49 16.01 1.92
N LEU A 38 -0.44 15.83 1.10
CA LEU A 38 -0.42 16.30 -0.29
C LEU A 38 -0.61 15.19 -1.34
N ARG A 39 -0.97 13.97 -0.92
CA ARG A 39 -1.36 12.89 -1.85
C ARG A 39 -2.74 12.35 -1.48
N PRO A 40 -3.83 13.13 -1.66
CA PRO A 40 -5.19 12.67 -1.36
C PRO A 40 -5.60 11.42 -2.17
N ASN A 41 -4.92 11.14 -3.28
CA ASN A 41 -5.20 9.98 -4.13
C ASN A 41 -4.56 8.65 -3.67
N LEU A 42 -3.76 8.64 -2.60
CA LEU A 42 -3.12 7.41 -2.09
C LEU A 42 -3.93 6.70 -1.00
N ASP A 43 -4.97 7.34 -0.48
CA ASP A 43 -5.87 6.77 0.53
C ASP A 43 -7.29 6.67 -0.07
N SER A 44 -7.43 5.99 -1.21
CA SER A 44 -8.72 5.74 -1.85
C SER A 44 -9.12 4.26 -1.71
N PRO A 45 -10.43 3.95 -1.68
CA PRO A 45 -10.89 2.56 -1.62
C PRO A 45 -10.31 1.68 -2.72
N SER A 46 -10.25 2.17 -3.95
CA SER A 46 -9.69 1.43 -5.09
C SER A 46 -8.21 1.14 -4.94
N GLN A 47 -7.42 2.10 -4.44
CA GLN A 47 -5.99 1.91 -4.21
C GLN A 47 -5.71 0.79 -3.18
N HIS A 48 -6.52 0.72 -2.13
CA HIS A 48 -6.41 -0.35 -1.13
C HIS A 48 -6.81 -1.70 -1.71
N VAL A 49 -7.82 -1.77 -2.58
CA VAL A 49 -8.17 -3.01 -3.30
C VAL A 49 -7.01 -3.46 -4.19
N ASP A 50 -6.41 -2.56 -4.98
CA ASP A 50 -5.25 -2.87 -5.82
C ASP A 50 -4.05 -3.38 -5.00
N ASN A 51 -3.78 -2.75 -3.87
CA ASN A 51 -2.72 -3.18 -2.96
C ASN A 51 -3.03 -4.55 -2.36
N GLY A 52 -4.28 -4.80 -1.98
CA GLY A 52 -4.76 -6.08 -1.48
C GLY A 52 -4.51 -7.20 -2.48
N TYR A 53 -4.90 -7.03 -3.74
CA TYR A 53 -4.66 -8.02 -4.79
C TYR A 53 -3.17 -8.27 -5.06
N LYS A 54 -2.33 -7.22 -5.07
CA LYS A 54 -0.87 -7.36 -5.18
C LYS A 54 -0.30 -8.19 -4.01
N LEU A 55 -0.74 -7.92 -2.79
CA LEU A 55 -0.30 -8.67 -1.61
C LEU A 55 -0.73 -10.13 -1.66
N MET A 56 -1.95 -10.42 -2.15
CA MET A 56 -2.41 -11.79 -2.38
C MET A 56 -1.51 -12.52 -3.39
N ALA A 57 -1.14 -11.88 -4.49
CA ALA A 57 -0.25 -12.46 -5.50
C ALA A 57 1.14 -12.82 -4.93
N TYR A 58 1.59 -12.10 -3.88
CA TYR A 58 2.82 -12.42 -3.15
C TYR A 58 2.61 -13.38 -1.96
N GLY A 59 1.43 -13.97 -1.80
CA GLY A 59 1.09 -14.88 -0.70
C GLY A 59 0.96 -14.20 0.67
N LYS A 60 0.93 -12.86 0.71
CA LYS A 60 0.84 -12.07 1.94
C LYS A 60 -0.62 -11.85 2.34
N THR A 61 -1.35 -12.95 2.60
CA THR A 61 -2.80 -12.93 2.82
C THR A 61 -3.24 -12.06 4.00
N ASP A 62 -2.52 -12.07 5.13
CA ASP A 62 -2.88 -11.22 6.28
C ASP A 62 -2.69 -9.73 6.01
N ALA A 63 -1.70 -9.36 5.20
CA ALA A 63 -1.53 -7.99 4.77
C ALA A 63 -2.64 -7.58 3.78
N ALA A 64 -3.03 -8.47 2.87
CA ALA A 64 -4.14 -8.24 1.95
C ALA A 64 -5.46 -8.00 2.69
N VAL A 65 -5.74 -8.78 3.75
CA VAL A 65 -6.92 -8.57 4.62
C VAL A 65 -6.95 -7.14 5.17
N ARG A 66 -5.81 -6.60 5.62
CA ARG A 66 -5.76 -5.23 6.15
C ARG A 66 -6.07 -4.20 5.09
N GLU A 67 -5.56 -4.38 3.88
CA GLU A 67 -5.83 -3.46 2.76
C GLU A 67 -7.32 -3.48 2.38
N PHE A 68 -7.93 -4.65 2.20
CA PHE A 68 -9.35 -4.73 1.88
C PHE A 68 -10.22 -4.16 3.00
N LYS A 69 -9.90 -4.40 4.28
CA LYS A 69 -10.60 -3.78 5.40
C LYS A 69 -10.45 -2.27 5.41
N ARG A 70 -9.25 -1.75 5.08
CA ARG A 70 -9.05 -0.30 4.96
C ARG A 70 -9.91 0.29 3.85
N SER A 71 -10.04 -0.41 2.71
CA SER A 71 -10.96 0.00 1.64
C SER A 71 -12.40 0.11 2.12
N ILE A 72 -12.89 -0.89 2.90
CA ILE A 72 -14.24 -0.89 3.48
C ILE A 72 -14.41 0.25 4.51
N GLU A 73 -13.38 0.57 5.29
CA GLU A 73 -13.42 1.70 6.23
C GLU A 73 -13.56 3.04 5.51
N LEU A 74 -12.95 3.19 4.33
CA LEU A 74 -13.04 4.39 3.52
C LEU A 74 -14.37 4.50 2.77
N ASP A 75 -14.89 3.37 2.29
CA ASP A 75 -16.21 3.28 1.62
C ASP A 75 -16.83 1.91 1.92
N ALA A 76 -17.78 1.89 2.85
CA ALA A 76 -18.47 0.67 3.26
C ALA A 76 -19.37 0.06 2.16
N GLU A 77 -19.64 0.79 1.08
CA GLU A 77 -20.42 0.32 -0.06
C GLU A 77 -19.56 -0.09 -1.26
N TYR A 78 -18.24 -0.12 -1.12
CA TYR A 78 -17.32 -0.45 -2.20
C TYR A 78 -17.24 -1.97 -2.40
N ALA A 79 -18.10 -2.50 -3.27
CA ALA A 79 -18.24 -3.94 -3.55
C ALA A 79 -16.90 -4.66 -3.84
N PRO A 80 -15.93 -4.11 -4.63
CA PRO A 80 -14.67 -4.79 -4.91
C PRO A 80 -13.85 -5.15 -3.67
N ALA A 81 -13.96 -4.38 -2.59
CA ALA A 81 -13.25 -4.68 -1.35
C ALA A 81 -13.77 -5.96 -0.66
N TYR A 82 -15.07 -6.17 -0.71
CA TYR A 82 -15.69 -7.38 -0.19
C TYR A 82 -15.36 -8.60 -1.05
N VAL A 83 -15.28 -8.45 -2.37
CA VAL A 83 -14.81 -9.52 -3.28
C VAL A 83 -13.40 -9.94 -2.91
N GLY A 84 -12.46 -9.00 -2.82
CA GLY A 84 -11.08 -9.29 -2.45
C GLY A 84 -10.96 -9.96 -1.09
N LEU A 85 -11.68 -9.41 -0.10
CA LEU A 85 -11.70 -9.97 1.27
C LEU A 85 -12.27 -11.38 1.28
N GLY A 86 -13.36 -11.65 0.53
CA GLY A 86 -13.97 -12.98 0.43
C GLY A 86 -13.03 -14.01 -0.17
N ILE A 87 -12.31 -13.67 -1.24
CA ILE A 87 -11.30 -14.55 -1.85
C ILE A 87 -10.20 -14.89 -0.83
N VAL A 88 -9.71 -13.89 -0.07
CA VAL A 88 -8.66 -14.14 0.93
C VAL A 88 -9.14 -15.10 2.02
N TYR A 89 -10.37 -14.96 2.49
CA TYR A 89 -10.93 -15.91 3.47
C TYR A 89 -11.04 -17.31 2.89
N GLY A 90 -11.46 -17.45 1.63
CA GLY A 90 -11.45 -18.73 0.93
C GLY A 90 -10.06 -19.36 0.86
N ILE A 91 -9.02 -18.60 0.50
CA ILE A 91 -7.62 -19.04 0.47
C ILE A 91 -7.15 -19.48 1.88
N LYS A 92 -7.62 -18.83 2.93
CA LYS A 92 -7.32 -19.20 4.33
C LYS A 92 -8.12 -20.42 4.84
N GLY A 93 -9.00 -20.99 4.01
CA GLY A 93 -9.82 -22.15 4.34
C GLY A 93 -11.19 -21.82 4.94
N ASP A 94 -11.52 -20.56 5.14
CA ASP A 94 -12.85 -20.12 5.62
C ASP A 94 -13.77 -19.79 4.44
N LEU A 95 -14.21 -20.84 3.74
CA LEU A 95 -15.11 -20.71 2.60
C LEU A 95 -16.48 -20.13 2.99
N ALA A 96 -16.96 -20.44 4.20
CA ALA A 96 -18.25 -19.92 4.67
C ALA A 96 -18.21 -18.39 4.79
N GLN A 97 -17.19 -17.86 5.44
CA GLN A 97 -16.97 -16.41 5.53
C GLN A 97 -16.73 -15.79 4.15
N GLY A 98 -15.95 -16.48 3.30
CA GLY A 98 -15.70 -16.05 1.92
C GLY A 98 -17.00 -15.87 1.14
N ARG A 99 -17.89 -16.86 1.16
CA ARG A 99 -19.21 -16.80 0.48
C ARG A 99 -20.10 -15.71 1.05
N ALA A 100 -20.15 -15.54 2.37
CA ALA A 100 -20.93 -14.48 3.00
C ALA A 100 -20.49 -13.08 2.53
N LEU A 101 -19.19 -12.85 2.39
CA LEU A 101 -18.65 -11.60 1.86
C LEU A 101 -18.97 -11.41 0.38
N MET A 102 -19.01 -12.47 -0.44
CA MET A 102 -19.45 -12.41 -1.84
C MET A 102 -20.93 -12.03 -1.97
N GLU A 103 -21.80 -12.56 -1.12
CA GLU A 103 -23.23 -12.17 -1.10
C GLU A 103 -23.37 -10.69 -0.71
N GLN A 104 -22.55 -10.21 0.23
CA GLN A 104 -22.53 -8.79 0.57
C GLN A 104 -22.03 -7.94 -0.60
N ALA A 105 -20.95 -8.34 -1.28
CA ALA A 105 -20.45 -7.67 -2.49
C ALA A 105 -21.52 -7.60 -3.58
N LYS A 106 -22.27 -8.70 -3.79
CA LYS A 106 -23.35 -8.79 -4.74
C LYS A 106 -24.48 -7.79 -4.46
N ALA A 107 -24.84 -7.63 -3.18
CA ALA A 107 -25.85 -6.64 -2.77
C ALA A 107 -25.40 -5.19 -2.97
N LEU A 108 -24.08 -4.93 -2.91
CA LEU A 108 -23.48 -3.60 -3.03
C LEU A 108 -23.06 -3.23 -4.45
N ALA A 109 -23.03 -4.19 -5.40
CA ALA A 109 -22.57 -3.96 -6.76
C ALA A 109 -23.50 -2.99 -7.52
N LYS A 110 -22.96 -1.83 -7.93
CA LYS A 110 -23.73 -0.72 -8.52
C LYS A 110 -23.76 -0.72 -10.06
N ASN A 111 -22.84 -1.45 -10.68
CA ASN A 111 -22.70 -1.49 -12.16
C ASN A 111 -22.32 -2.89 -12.64
N GLU A 112 -22.39 -3.09 -13.95
CA GLU A 112 -22.13 -4.40 -14.58
C GLU A 112 -20.68 -4.88 -14.38
N GLU A 113 -19.72 -3.97 -14.29
CA GLU A 113 -18.33 -4.31 -14.02
C GLU A 113 -18.17 -4.94 -12.63
N GLN A 114 -18.74 -4.30 -11.60
CA GLN A 114 -18.73 -4.83 -10.23
C GLN A 114 -19.50 -6.15 -10.12
N LYS A 115 -20.65 -6.30 -10.82
CA LYS A 115 -21.39 -7.56 -10.84
C LYS A 115 -20.56 -8.69 -11.43
N LYS A 116 -19.87 -8.43 -12.54
CA LYS A 116 -18.97 -9.40 -13.16
C LYS A 116 -17.79 -9.75 -12.23
N GLU A 117 -17.24 -8.78 -11.51
CA GLU A 117 -16.19 -9.02 -10.53
C GLU A 117 -16.67 -9.95 -9.40
N VAL A 118 -17.89 -9.76 -8.92
CA VAL A 118 -18.52 -10.64 -7.92
C VAL A 118 -18.69 -12.05 -8.47
N GLU A 119 -19.17 -12.22 -9.70
CA GLU A 119 -19.29 -13.54 -10.35
C GLU A 119 -17.95 -14.26 -10.43
N MET A 120 -16.92 -13.57 -10.88
CA MET A 120 -15.55 -14.12 -10.91
C MET A 120 -15.05 -14.46 -9.50
N GLY A 121 -15.46 -13.69 -8.49
CA GLY A 121 -15.16 -13.97 -7.09
C GLY A 121 -15.78 -15.29 -6.61
N PHE A 122 -17.04 -15.55 -6.94
CA PHE A 122 -17.69 -16.84 -6.65
C PHE A 122 -17.02 -18.00 -7.36
N GLU A 123 -16.74 -17.88 -8.66
CA GLU A 123 -16.01 -18.90 -9.43
C GLU A 123 -14.64 -19.20 -8.78
N ARG A 124 -13.96 -18.19 -8.28
CA ARG A 124 -12.68 -18.36 -7.58
C ARG A 124 -12.83 -19.13 -6.29
N LEU A 125 -13.88 -18.87 -5.50
CA LEU A 125 -14.17 -19.64 -4.29
C LEU A 125 -14.51 -21.10 -4.61
N ASP A 126 -15.30 -21.34 -5.64
CA ASP A 126 -15.63 -22.70 -6.10
C ASP A 126 -14.39 -23.46 -6.56
N TYR A 127 -13.45 -22.79 -7.22
CA TYR A 127 -12.17 -23.39 -7.60
C TYR A 127 -11.33 -23.76 -6.38
N ILE A 128 -11.27 -22.88 -5.37
CA ILE A 128 -10.53 -23.13 -4.12
C ILE A 128 -11.16 -24.33 -3.38
N GLU A 129 -12.48 -24.40 -3.31
CA GLU A 129 -13.20 -25.49 -2.65
C GLU A 129 -12.94 -26.85 -3.30
N LYS A 130 -12.86 -26.91 -4.64
CA LYS A 130 -12.59 -28.15 -5.40
C LYS A 130 -11.12 -28.56 -5.35
N GLY A 131 -10.22 -27.65 -5.05
CA GLY A 131 -8.77 -27.89 -5.00
C GLY A 131 -8.25 -28.33 -3.63
N ASN A 132 -9.10 -28.30 -2.60
CA ASN A 132 -8.82 -28.81 -1.26
C ASN A 132 -9.47 -30.17 -1.07
#